data_6f9a5e6c63e10699951f456bc71c598c
#
_entry.id   6f9a5e6c63e10699951f456bc71c598c
#
_cell.length_a   1.000
_cell.length_b   1.000
_cell.length_c   1.000
_cell.angle_alpha   90.00
_cell.angle_beta   90.00
_cell.angle_gamma   90.00
#
_symmetry.space_group_name_H-M   'P 1'
#
loop_
_entity.id
_entity.type
_entity.pdbx_description
1 polymer ?
#
loop_
_entity_poly.entity_id
_entity_poly.type
_entity_poly.pdbx_seq_one_letter_code
_entity_poly.pdbx_strand_id
1 'polypeptide(L)'
;MDVQIEASWKAVLKNEFTKPYFLEIVTHLKTEKAGGKTIYPPGSLIFNAFNQTHFDKVSVVLLGQDPYHNPGQAHGLSFSVPNGVKPPPSLMNIYKEIQSDIGIAMPAAYGNLTKWAEQGVLLLNAMLTVRANEPGSHQKIGWMNFTDTVIKKISDEKEGVVFLLWGRFAQDKQVLIDETKHQVLKAAHPSPLSAHNGFFGCRHFSKTNDYLVKQGKPPIDWKLLTP
;
A
#
# COMPACT_ATOMS: atom_id res chain seq x y z
N MET A 1 20.01 15.36 3.17
CA MET A 1 18.67 15.34 3.83
C MET A 1 18.56 14.08 4.62
N ASP A 2 18.10 14.13 5.89
CA ASP A 2 17.84 12.93 6.68
C ASP A 2 16.35 12.57 6.55
N VAL A 3 16.07 11.51 5.76
CA VAL A 3 14.72 10.99 5.57
C VAL A 3 14.38 10.10 6.75
N GLN A 4 13.27 10.39 7.42
CA GLN A 4 12.77 9.62 8.56
C GLN A 4 11.96 8.42 8.02
N ILE A 5 12.64 7.30 7.86
CA ILE A 5 12.10 6.02 7.41
C ILE A 5 12.78 4.90 8.21
N GLU A 6 12.12 3.77 8.37
CA GLU A 6 12.64 2.61 9.12
C GLU A 6 14.01 2.15 8.56
N ALA A 7 14.87 1.68 9.45
CA ALA A 7 16.31 1.49 9.19
C ALA A 7 16.62 0.50 8.05
N SER A 8 15.88 -0.62 7.93
CA SER A 8 16.10 -1.60 6.87
C SER A 8 15.77 -1.02 5.49
N TRP A 9 14.68 -0.26 5.39
CA TRP A 9 14.33 0.48 4.19
C TRP A 9 15.31 1.60 3.87
N LYS A 10 15.78 2.32 4.91
CA LYS A 10 16.79 3.36 4.73
C LYS A 10 18.06 2.81 4.10
N ALA A 11 18.50 1.62 4.53
CA ALA A 11 19.65 0.94 3.95
C ALA A 11 19.44 0.56 2.48
N VAL A 12 18.29 -0.05 2.15
CA VAL A 12 17.95 -0.50 0.79
C VAL A 12 17.77 0.65 -0.18
N LEU A 13 17.18 1.76 0.29
CA LEU A 13 16.79 2.92 -0.55
C LEU A 13 17.74 4.12 -0.44
N LYS A 14 18.87 4.01 0.27
CA LYS A 14 19.79 5.13 0.55
C LYS A 14 20.16 5.97 -0.68
N ASN A 15 20.37 5.31 -1.82
CA ASN A 15 20.76 5.98 -3.05
C ASN A 15 19.61 6.75 -3.71
N GLU A 16 18.35 6.38 -3.42
CA GLU A 16 17.17 7.06 -3.98
C GLU A 16 16.99 8.45 -3.38
N PHE A 17 17.30 8.62 -2.09
CA PHE A 17 17.13 9.90 -1.37
C PHE A 17 18.05 11.03 -1.84
N THR A 18 19.06 10.73 -2.66
CA THR A 18 19.98 11.71 -3.24
C THR A 18 19.73 11.96 -4.72
N LYS A 19 18.82 11.20 -5.35
CA LYS A 19 18.50 11.37 -6.78
C LYS A 19 17.74 12.68 -7.04
N PRO A 20 17.95 13.30 -8.21
CA PRO A 20 17.29 14.58 -8.56
C PRO A 20 15.76 14.53 -8.39
N TYR A 21 15.10 13.48 -8.90
CA TYR A 21 13.65 13.36 -8.80
C TYR A 21 13.14 13.37 -7.34
N PHE A 22 13.90 12.76 -6.42
CA PHE A 22 13.50 12.74 -5.00
C PHE A 22 13.66 14.11 -4.35
N LEU A 23 14.72 14.82 -4.69
CA LEU A 23 14.93 16.22 -4.24
C LEU A 23 13.85 17.15 -4.81
N GLU A 24 13.43 16.92 -6.05
CA GLU A 24 12.31 17.65 -6.68
C GLU A 24 10.98 17.39 -5.95
N ILE A 25 10.67 16.13 -5.57
CA ILE A 25 9.50 15.82 -4.75
C ILE A 25 9.53 16.64 -3.46
N VAL A 26 10.65 16.63 -2.73
CA VAL A 26 10.77 17.33 -1.45
C VAL A 26 10.60 18.83 -1.63
N THR A 27 11.21 19.40 -2.67
CA THR A 27 11.08 20.83 -3.00
C THR A 27 9.63 21.17 -3.31
N HIS A 28 8.97 20.37 -4.14
CA HIS A 28 7.56 20.56 -4.50
C HIS A 28 6.66 20.58 -3.26
N LEU A 29 6.77 19.56 -2.39
CA LEU A 29 5.97 19.46 -1.17
C LEU A 29 6.22 20.65 -0.20
N LYS A 30 7.47 21.10 -0.08
CA LYS A 30 7.81 22.28 0.73
C LYS A 30 7.19 23.54 0.16
N THR A 31 7.26 23.74 -1.14
CA THR A 31 6.69 24.90 -1.85
C THR A 31 5.17 24.94 -1.68
N GLU A 32 4.48 23.83 -1.88
CA GLU A 32 3.04 23.77 -1.68
C GLU A 32 2.63 24.07 -0.24
N LYS A 33 3.35 23.49 0.73
CA LYS A 33 3.10 23.74 2.15
C LYS A 33 3.33 25.18 2.52
N ALA A 34 4.41 25.82 2.02
CA ALA A 34 4.68 27.23 2.21
C ALA A 34 3.60 28.12 1.56
N GLY A 35 3.03 27.66 0.44
CA GLY A 35 1.89 28.30 -0.24
C GLY A 35 0.52 28.02 0.42
N GLY A 36 0.48 27.45 1.63
CA GLY A 36 -0.76 27.17 2.38
C GLY A 36 -1.57 25.98 1.89
N LYS A 37 -1.01 25.13 1.03
CA LYS A 37 -1.70 23.90 0.60
C LYS A 37 -1.66 22.85 1.70
N THR A 38 -2.80 22.17 1.93
CA THR A 38 -2.89 21.02 2.80
C THR A 38 -2.54 19.76 2.01
N ILE A 39 -1.61 18.95 2.53
CA ILE A 39 -1.12 17.74 1.90
C ILE A 39 -1.41 16.55 2.83
N TYR A 40 -1.91 15.45 2.28
CA TYR A 40 -2.15 14.20 2.99
C TYR A 40 -1.23 13.09 2.48
N PRO A 41 -0.86 12.13 3.36
CA PRO A 41 -1.02 12.16 4.83
C PRO A 41 -0.16 13.26 5.48
N PRO A 42 -0.29 13.51 6.80
CA PRO A 42 0.64 14.36 7.55
C PRO A 42 2.10 13.93 7.33
N GLY A 43 3.03 14.88 7.32
CA GLY A 43 4.43 14.65 6.94
C GLY A 43 5.11 13.49 7.66
N SER A 44 4.82 13.30 8.96
CA SER A 44 5.33 12.18 9.77
C SER A 44 4.78 10.80 9.34
N LEU A 45 3.71 10.76 8.54
CA LEU A 45 3.04 9.53 8.10
C LEU A 45 3.26 9.23 6.61
N ILE A 46 4.03 10.02 5.87
CA ILE A 46 4.31 9.78 4.44
C ILE A 46 4.96 8.40 4.23
N PHE A 47 5.87 8.00 5.12
CA PHE A 47 6.56 6.71 5.06
C PHE A 47 5.98 5.66 6.02
N ASN A 48 4.74 5.82 6.47
CA ASN A 48 4.17 4.92 7.48
C ASN A 48 4.11 3.46 7.03
N ALA A 49 3.84 3.17 5.76
CA ALA A 49 3.86 1.81 5.23
C ALA A 49 5.22 1.12 5.46
N PHE A 50 6.31 1.85 5.27
CA PHE A 50 7.67 1.38 5.49
C PHE A 50 8.00 1.26 6.98
N ASN A 51 7.47 2.15 7.81
CA ASN A 51 7.70 2.14 9.25
C ASN A 51 6.96 0.99 9.96
N GLN A 52 5.79 0.59 9.43
CA GLN A 52 5.00 -0.52 9.97
C GLN A 52 5.45 -1.89 9.43
N THR A 53 5.99 -1.93 8.21
CA THR A 53 6.43 -3.17 7.57
C THR A 53 7.91 -3.04 7.20
N HIS A 54 8.80 -3.59 8.03
CA HIS A 54 10.24 -3.59 7.77
C HIS A 54 10.56 -4.37 6.49
N PHE A 55 11.62 -3.99 5.76
CA PHE A 55 11.99 -4.63 4.50
C PHE A 55 12.13 -6.15 4.64
N ASP A 56 12.79 -6.60 5.70
CA ASP A 56 13.03 -8.04 5.95
C ASP A 56 11.73 -8.82 6.20
N LYS A 57 10.70 -8.15 6.70
CA LYS A 57 9.39 -8.75 7.03
C LYS A 57 8.42 -8.80 5.85
N VAL A 58 8.68 -8.06 4.76
CA VAL A 58 7.76 -8.04 3.62
C VAL A 58 7.50 -9.43 3.08
N SER A 59 6.27 -9.87 3.15
CA SER A 59 5.76 -11.13 2.61
C SER A 59 4.64 -10.92 1.59
N VAL A 60 3.93 -9.81 1.70
CA VAL A 60 2.86 -9.40 0.78
C VAL A 60 3.02 -7.92 0.44
N VAL A 61 2.79 -7.55 -0.80
CA VAL A 61 2.67 -6.15 -1.24
C VAL A 61 1.25 -5.93 -1.74
N LEU A 62 0.52 -5.04 -1.09
CA LEU A 62 -0.78 -4.58 -1.56
C LEU A 62 -0.63 -3.15 -2.09
N LEU A 63 -0.79 -2.98 -3.41
CA LEU A 63 -0.55 -1.72 -4.08
C LEU A 63 -1.83 -0.92 -4.25
N GLY A 64 -1.89 0.26 -3.62
CA GLY A 64 -2.88 1.31 -3.87
C GLY A 64 -2.36 2.36 -4.86
N GLN A 65 -3.21 3.30 -5.25
CA GLN A 65 -2.84 4.38 -6.18
C GLN A 65 -2.31 5.60 -5.44
N ASP A 66 -3.16 6.36 -4.79
CA ASP A 66 -2.83 7.55 -4.01
C ASP A 66 -3.54 7.55 -2.64
N PRO A 67 -3.07 8.35 -1.68
CA PRO A 67 -3.73 8.45 -0.39
C PRO A 67 -5.15 9.02 -0.51
N TYR A 68 -6.00 8.76 0.48
CA TYR A 68 -7.27 9.46 0.59
C TYR A 68 -7.04 10.98 0.69
N HIS A 69 -7.81 11.74 -0.07
CA HIS A 69 -7.65 13.21 -0.18
C HIS A 69 -8.58 14.00 0.76
N ASN A 70 -9.47 13.32 1.48
CA ASN A 70 -10.35 13.97 2.47
C ASN A 70 -9.65 14.07 3.84
N PRO A 71 -10.02 15.09 4.66
CA PRO A 71 -9.46 15.27 5.98
C PRO A 71 -9.55 14.03 6.87
N GLY A 72 -8.47 13.71 7.57
CA GLY A 72 -8.45 12.67 8.60
C GLY A 72 -8.44 11.22 8.09
N GLN A 73 -8.47 10.96 6.78
CA GLN A 73 -8.54 9.60 6.25
C GLN A 73 -7.17 8.97 5.97
N ALA A 74 -6.23 9.74 5.40
CA ALA A 74 -4.93 9.20 5.03
C ALA A 74 -3.98 9.14 6.25
N HIS A 75 -3.36 7.97 6.46
CA HIS A 75 -2.34 7.79 7.48
C HIS A 75 -1.12 6.99 6.98
N GLY A 76 -0.90 6.99 5.65
CA GLY A 76 0.28 6.43 5.00
C GLY A 76 0.24 4.92 4.76
N LEU A 77 -0.91 4.29 4.91
CA LEU A 77 -1.17 2.88 4.56
C LEU A 77 -2.27 2.82 3.49
N SER A 78 -2.03 2.13 2.38
CA SER A 78 -3.02 1.98 1.31
C SER A 78 -4.31 1.31 1.81
N PHE A 79 -5.46 1.77 1.35
CA PHE A 79 -6.82 1.32 1.71
C PHE A 79 -7.22 1.54 3.17
N SER A 80 -6.29 1.84 4.07
CA SER A 80 -6.48 1.98 5.50
C SER A 80 -6.89 3.39 5.91
N VAL A 81 -7.68 3.49 6.99
CA VAL A 81 -8.01 4.75 7.66
C VAL A 81 -7.70 4.66 9.16
N PRO A 82 -7.43 5.79 9.85
CA PRO A 82 -7.20 5.79 11.29
C PRO A 82 -8.37 5.25 12.10
N ASN A 83 -8.09 4.90 13.36
CA ASN A 83 -9.13 4.53 14.31
C ASN A 83 -10.18 5.66 14.44
N GLY A 84 -11.46 5.27 14.55
CA GLY A 84 -12.59 6.20 14.63
C GLY A 84 -13.04 6.78 13.28
N VAL A 85 -12.34 6.50 12.20
CA VAL A 85 -12.75 6.89 10.84
C VAL A 85 -13.50 5.74 10.18
N LYS A 86 -14.66 6.06 9.61
CA LYS A 86 -15.49 5.07 8.89
C LYS A 86 -14.75 4.49 7.70
N PRO A 87 -14.71 3.15 7.54
CA PRO A 87 -14.10 2.49 6.40
C PRO A 87 -14.67 3.00 5.07
N PRO A 88 -13.82 3.42 4.11
CA PRO A 88 -14.26 3.83 2.78
C PRO A 88 -14.88 2.67 1.98
N PRO A 89 -15.66 2.96 0.93
CA PRO A 89 -16.38 1.94 0.16
C PRO A 89 -15.49 0.83 -0.42
N SER A 90 -14.30 1.16 -0.89
CA SER A 90 -13.36 0.13 -1.39
C SER A 90 -12.92 -0.84 -0.28
N LEU A 91 -12.66 -0.33 0.93
CA LEU A 91 -12.31 -1.18 2.07
C LEU A 91 -13.49 -2.05 2.51
N MET A 92 -14.70 -1.54 2.47
CA MET A 92 -15.90 -2.36 2.72
C MET A 92 -16.07 -3.50 1.70
N ASN A 93 -15.71 -3.29 0.44
CA ASN A 93 -15.71 -4.35 -0.56
C ASN A 93 -14.59 -5.37 -0.33
N ILE A 94 -13.42 -4.92 0.13
CA ILE A 94 -12.34 -5.83 0.59
C ILE A 94 -12.85 -6.71 1.73
N TYR A 95 -13.57 -6.17 2.70
CA TYR A 95 -14.15 -6.93 3.82
C TYR A 95 -15.19 -7.96 3.36
N LYS A 96 -16.04 -7.61 2.39
CA LYS A 96 -17.00 -8.56 1.80
C LYS A 96 -16.28 -9.73 1.12
N GLU A 97 -15.20 -9.45 0.40
CA GLU A 97 -14.42 -10.51 -0.25
C GLU A 97 -13.71 -11.39 0.79
N ILE A 98 -13.14 -10.84 1.87
CA ILE A 98 -12.58 -11.62 2.98
C ILE A 98 -13.62 -12.56 3.59
N GLN A 99 -14.83 -12.04 3.85
CA GLN A 99 -15.93 -12.85 4.39
C GLN A 99 -16.32 -13.97 3.43
N SER A 100 -16.38 -13.70 2.13
CA SER A 100 -16.74 -14.69 1.11
C SER A 100 -15.64 -15.74 0.88
N ASP A 101 -14.37 -15.33 0.90
CA ASP A 101 -13.22 -16.19 0.58
C ASP A 101 -12.82 -17.08 1.75
N ILE A 102 -12.73 -16.53 2.96
CA ILE A 102 -12.17 -17.21 4.14
C ILE A 102 -13.09 -17.20 5.36
N GLY A 103 -14.33 -16.76 5.23
CA GLY A 103 -15.36 -16.83 6.28
C GLY A 103 -15.15 -15.88 7.46
N ILE A 104 -14.21 -14.93 7.40
CA ILE A 104 -13.91 -14.00 8.48
C ILE A 104 -14.82 -12.77 8.40
N ALA A 105 -15.67 -12.57 9.40
CA ALA A 105 -16.45 -11.35 9.53
C ALA A 105 -15.56 -10.19 10.00
N MET A 106 -15.54 -9.10 9.20
CA MET A 106 -14.76 -7.91 9.49
C MET A 106 -15.60 -6.87 10.21
N PRO A 107 -15.03 -6.10 11.15
CA PRO A 107 -15.77 -5.08 11.91
C PRO A 107 -16.15 -3.92 10.98
N ALA A 108 -17.44 -3.66 10.80
CA ALA A 108 -17.96 -2.68 9.84
C ALA A 108 -17.56 -1.22 10.13
N ALA A 109 -17.22 -0.91 11.38
CA ALA A 109 -16.86 0.44 11.83
C ALA A 109 -15.34 0.65 12.01
N TYR A 110 -14.52 -0.38 11.77
CA TYR A 110 -13.08 -0.34 12.00
C TYR A 110 -12.32 -0.49 10.69
N GLY A 111 -11.49 0.50 10.34
CA GLY A 111 -10.80 0.56 9.05
C GLY A 111 -9.28 0.65 9.14
N ASN A 112 -8.70 0.44 10.33
CA ASN A 112 -7.25 0.51 10.51
C ASN A 112 -6.60 -0.85 10.22
N LEU A 113 -5.76 -0.90 9.18
CA LEU A 113 -5.09 -2.10 8.69
C LEU A 113 -3.68 -2.27 9.24
N THR A 114 -3.28 -1.51 10.25
CA THR A 114 -1.92 -1.61 10.85
C THR A 114 -1.58 -3.04 11.25
N LYS A 115 -2.55 -3.81 11.78
CA LYS A 115 -2.36 -5.23 12.11
C LYS A 115 -1.89 -6.08 10.91
N TRP A 116 -2.31 -5.77 9.69
CA TRP A 116 -1.81 -6.46 8.50
C TRP A 116 -0.38 -6.04 8.18
N ALA A 117 -0.09 -4.73 8.29
CA ALA A 117 1.26 -4.21 8.05
C ALA A 117 2.29 -4.81 9.01
N GLU A 118 1.97 -4.93 10.28
CA GLU A 118 2.81 -5.55 11.31
C GLU A 118 3.14 -7.03 11.04
N GLN A 119 2.30 -7.72 10.26
CA GLN A 119 2.51 -9.11 9.84
C GLN A 119 3.31 -9.25 8.54
N GLY A 120 3.74 -8.15 7.94
CA GLY A 120 4.52 -8.17 6.70
C GLY A 120 3.72 -7.86 5.43
N VAL A 121 2.51 -7.30 5.55
CA VAL A 121 1.76 -6.77 4.40
C VAL A 121 2.14 -5.31 4.17
N LEU A 122 3.01 -5.06 3.19
CA LEU A 122 3.36 -3.69 2.79
C LEU A 122 2.16 -3.05 2.09
N LEU A 123 1.46 -2.17 2.80
CA LEU A 123 0.31 -1.42 2.31
C LEU A 123 0.79 -0.15 1.61
N LEU A 124 1.30 -0.31 0.38
CA LEU A 124 1.99 0.73 -0.37
C LEU A 124 1.04 1.47 -1.32
N ASN A 125 1.04 2.80 -1.30
CA ASN A 125 0.50 3.60 -2.39
C ASN A 125 1.60 3.93 -3.41
N ALA A 126 1.26 3.95 -4.70
CA ALA A 126 2.20 4.34 -5.76
C ALA A 126 2.57 5.82 -5.68
N MET A 127 1.67 6.66 -5.22
CA MET A 127 1.92 8.05 -4.84
C MET A 127 1.79 8.19 -3.33
N LEU A 128 2.82 8.70 -2.64
CA LEU A 128 2.84 8.74 -1.19
C LEU A 128 2.16 9.97 -0.60
N THR A 129 1.82 10.95 -1.43
CA THR A 129 1.13 12.17 -1.00
C THR A 129 0.05 12.59 -2.00
N VAL A 130 -0.89 13.38 -1.52
CA VAL A 130 -1.96 13.99 -2.32
C VAL A 130 -2.33 15.35 -1.73
N ARG A 131 -2.75 16.31 -2.55
CA ARG A 131 -3.30 17.56 -2.07
C ARG A 131 -4.74 17.38 -1.58
N ALA A 132 -5.12 18.06 -0.51
CA ALA A 132 -6.46 18.00 0.05
C ALA A 132 -7.53 18.28 -1.02
N ASN A 133 -8.54 17.41 -1.10
CA ASN A 133 -9.67 17.48 -2.03
C ASN A 133 -9.31 17.40 -3.53
N GLU A 134 -8.05 17.08 -3.88
CA GLU A 134 -7.58 17.00 -5.27
C GLU A 134 -6.97 15.61 -5.56
N PRO A 135 -7.78 14.56 -5.83
CA PRO A 135 -7.27 13.22 -6.11
C PRO A 135 -6.32 13.23 -7.32
N GLY A 136 -5.22 12.47 -7.23
CA GLY A 136 -4.22 12.38 -8.29
C GLY A 136 -3.32 13.62 -8.45
N SER A 137 -3.47 14.65 -7.61
CA SER A 137 -2.72 15.92 -7.72
C SER A 137 -1.20 15.76 -7.72
N HIS A 138 -0.67 14.72 -7.07
CA HIS A 138 0.77 14.44 -7.00
C HIS A 138 1.24 13.32 -7.95
N GLN A 139 0.43 12.96 -8.95
CA GLN A 139 0.77 11.89 -9.90
C GLN A 139 2.07 12.17 -10.68
N LYS A 140 2.36 13.45 -10.97
CA LYS A 140 3.49 13.85 -11.82
C LYS A 140 4.70 14.38 -11.07
N ILE A 141 4.69 14.40 -9.72
CA ILE A 141 5.81 15.01 -8.96
C ILE A 141 7.00 14.06 -8.73
N GLY A 142 6.90 12.79 -9.17
CA GLY A 142 8.03 11.84 -9.11
C GLY A 142 7.84 10.65 -8.16
N TRP A 143 6.77 10.58 -7.37
CA TRP A 143 6.56 9.46 -6.43
C TRP A 143 6.62 8.08 -7.08
N MET A 144 6.09 7.94 -8.30
CA MET A 144 6.12 6.65 -9.00
C MET A 144 7.54 6.16 -9.29
N ASN A 145 8.50 7.04 -9.54
CA ASN A 145 9.90 6.63 -9.69
C ASN A 145 10.43 5.98 -8.40
N PHE A 146 10.08 6.56 -7.26
CA PHE A 146 10.47 6.04 -5.96
C PHE A 146 9.79 4.70 -5.66
N THR A 147 8.47 4.61 -5.79
CA THR A 147 7.71 3.40 -5.46
C THR A 147 7.92 2.27 -6.46
N ASP A 148 8.18 2.57 -7.74
CA ASP A 148 8.60 1.57 -8.71
C ASP A 148 9.97 0.97 -8.34
N THR A 149 10.89 1.80 -7.83
CA THR A 149 12.16 1.30 -7.28
C THR A 149 11.92 0.41 -6.04
N VAL A 150 10.98 0.78 -5.16
CA VAL A 150 10.62 -0.06 -4.00
C VAL A 150 10.13 -1.44 -4.45
N ILE A 151 9.19 -1.49 -5.41
CA ILE A 151 8.67 -2.75 -5.97
C ILE A 151 9.81 -3.57 -6.59
N LYS A 152 10.66 -2.93 -7.38
CA LYS A 152 11.80 -3.57 -8.03
C LYS A 152 12.80 -4.14 -7.01
N LYS A 153 13.11 -3.39 -5.96
CA LYS A 153 13.99 -3.84 -4.87
C LYS A 153 13.43 -5.06 -4.14
N ILE A 154 12.14 -5.08 -3.83
CA ILE A 154 11.49 -6.25 -3.26
C ILE A 154 11.60 -7.44 -4.22
N SER A 155 11.33 -7.23 -5.50
CA SER A 155 11.41 -8.27 -6.52
C SER A 155 12.83 -8.83 -6.70
N ASP A 156 13.84 -7.96 -6.67
CA ASP A 156 15.23 -8.36 -6.89
C ASP A 156 15.85 -9.06 -5.67
N GLU A 157 15.57 -8.53 -4.47
CA GLU A 157 16.31 -8.89 -3.24
C GLU A 157 15.56 -9.88 -2.33
N LYS A 158 14.30 -10.22 -2.65
CA LYS A 158 13.51 -11.19 -1.89
C LYS A 158 13.01 -12.34 -2.76
N GLU A 159 12.45 -13.36 -2.09
CA GLU A 159 11.82 -14.51 -2.73
C GLU A 159 10.49 -14.84 -2.03
N GLY A 160 9.57 -15.43 -2.76
CA GLY A 160 8.30 -15.90 -2.22
C GLY A 160 7.43 -14.78 -1.66
N VAL A 161 7.38 -13.61 -2.30
CA VAL A 161 6.50 -12.50 -1.97
C VAL A 161 5.24 -12.57 -2.83
N VAL A 162 4.09 -12.22 -2.24
CA VAL A 162 2.82 -12.11 -2.98
C VAL A 162 2.55 -10.64 -3.30
N PHE A 163 2.32 -10.34 -4.58
CA PHE A 163 1.92 -9.00 -5.02
C PHE A 163 0.43 -8.99 -5.38
N LEU A 164 -0.35 -8.21 -4.65
CA LEU A 164 -1.78 -8.00 -4.87
C LEU A 164 -1.97 -6.74 -5.72
N LEU A 165 -2.28 -6.94 -7.01
CA LEU A 165 -2.41 -5.89 -7.99
C LEU A 165 -3.89 -5.74 -8.40
N TRP A 166 -4.58 -4.80 -7.77
CA TRP A 166 -5.99 -4.56 -7.97
C TRP A 166 -6.26 -3.33 -8.85
N GLY A 167 -6.91 -3.57 -9.99
CA GLY A 167 -7.18 -2.57 -11.02
C GLY A 167 -6.01 -2.35 -11.98
N ARG A 168 -6.31 -1.74 -13.12
CA ARG A 168 -5.38 -1.56 -14.25
C ARG A 168 -4.08 -0.88 -13.83
N PHE A 169 -4.20 0.22 -13.06
CA PHE A 169 -3.05 1.00 -12.61
C PHE A 169 -2.04 0.16 -11.81
N ALA A 170 -2.52 -0.69 -10.88
CA ALA A 170 -1.64 -1.58 -10.11
C ALA A 170 -1.08 -2.71 -11.00
N GLN A 171 -1.89 -3.26 -11.90
CA GLN A 171 -1.48 -4.34 -12.81
C GLN A 171 -0.38 -3.91 -13.78
N ASP A 172 -0.33 -2.64 -14.20
CA ASP A 172 0.72 -2.10 -15.05
C ASP A 172 2.11 -2.17 -14.38
N LYS A 173 2.18 -2.35 -13.04
CA LYS A 173 3.42 -2.54 -12.28
C LYS A 173 3.98 -3.97 -12.33
N GLN A 174 3.24 -4.93 -12.89
CA GLN A 174 3.68 -6.33 -13.02
C GLN A 174 5.03 -6.46 -13.73
N VAL A 175 5.32 -5.58 -14.69
CA VAL A 175 6.59 -5.57 -15.44
C VAL A 175 7.83 -5.36 -14.56
N LEU A 176 7.67 -4.91 -13.33
CA LEU A 176 8.72 -4.70 -12.34
C LEU A 176 9.00 -5.95 -11.50
N ILE A 177 8.17 -7.00 -11.63
CA ILE A 177 8.14 -8.15 -10.72
C ILE A 177 8.63 -9.40 -11.47
N ASP A 178 9.59 -10.09 -10.89
CA ASP A 178 10.05 -11.40 -11.34
C ASP A 178 9.09 -12.51 -10.89
N GLU A 179 8.17 -12.92 -11.76
CA GLU A 179 7.18 -13.95 -11.46
C GLU A 179 7.77 -15.36 -11.31
N THR A 180 9.04 -15.56 -11.62
CA THR A 180 9.73 -16.84 -11.34
C THR A 180 10.05 -16.99 -9.86
N LYS A 181 10.13 -15.88 -9.12
CA LYS A 181 10.44 -15.82 -7.68
C LYS A 181 9.23 -15.46 -6.81
N HIS A 182 8.21 -14.83 -7.38
CA HIS A 182 7.10 -14.22 -6.65
C HIS A 182 5.75 -14.62 -7.23
N GLN A 183 4.70 -14.53 -6.40
CA GLN A 183 3.32 -14.72 -6.83
C GLN A 183 2.68 -13.37 -7.14
N VAL A 184 2.17 -13.19 -8.35
CA VAL A 184 1.36 -12.03 -8.72
C VAL A 184 -0.11 -12.45 -8.79
N LEU A 185 -0.98 -11.78 -8.04
CA LEU A 185 -2.42 -11.98 -8.05
C LEU A 185 -3.11 -10.71 -8.56
N LYS A 186 -3.87 -10.84 -9.63
CA LYS A 186 -4.55 -9.73 -10.33
C LYS A 186 -6.06 -9.83 -10.21
N ALA A 187 -6.73 -8.72 -9.91
CA ALA A 187 -8.18 -8.61 -9.90
C ALA A 187 -8.62 -7.19 -10.33
N ALA A 188 -9.91 -6.99 -10.56
CA ALA A 188 -10.45 -5.64 -10.69
C ALA A 188 -10.22 -4.83 -9.41
N HIS A 189 -10.31 -3.50 -9.48
CA HIS A 189 -10.18 -2.66 -8.29
C HIS A 189 -11.41 -2.83 -7.37
N PRO A 190 -11.22 -2.84 -6.02
CA PRO A 190 -12.33 -3.03 -5.07
C PRO A 190 -13.31 -1.86 -4.96
N SER A 191 -13.14 -0.79 -5.75
CA SER A 191 -14.09 0.32 -5.75
C SER A 191 -15.51 -0.13 -6.15
N PRO A 192 -16.57 0.54 -5.66
CA PRO A 192 -17.95 0.24 -6.07
C PRO A 192 -18.17 0.24 -7.58
N LEU A 193 -17.38 1.02 -8.32
CA LEU A 193 -17.48 1.14 -9.78
C LEU A 193 -16.95 -0.10 -10.52
N SER A 194 -16.13 -0.92 -9.90
CA SER A 194 -15.40 -2.02 -10.59
C SER A 194 -15.37 -3.34 -9.84
N ALA A 195 -15.73 -3.39 -8.57
CA ALA A 195 -15.61 -4.62 -7.76
C ALA A 195 -16.39 -5.82 -8.35
N HIS A 196 -17.52 -5.58 -8.99
CA HIS A 196 -18.33 -6.62 -9.65
C HIS A 196 -17.69 -7.15 -10.95
N ASN A 197 -16.65 -6.48 -11.47
CA ASN A 197 -15.97 -6.86 -12.70
C ASN A 197 -14.77 -7.81 -12.44
N GLY A 198 -14.81 -8.58 -11.34
CA GLY A 198 -13.80 -9.61 -11.03
C GLY A 198 -12.93 -9.34 -9.80
N PHE A 199 -13.31 -8.40 -8.91
CA PHE A 199 -12.74 -8.34 -7.57
C PHE A 199 -13.45 -9.34 -6.64
N PHE A 200 -14.79 -9.30 -6.60
CA PHE A 200 -15.55 -10.30 -5.86
C PHE A 200 -15.35 -11.70 -6.47
N GLY A 201 -14.99 -12.66 -5.63
CA GLY A 201 -14.65 -14.02 -6.02
C GLY A 201 -13.20 -14.22 -6.49
N CYS A 202 -12.33 -13.20 -6.39
CA CYS A 202 -10.91 -13.33 -6.76
C CYS A 202 -10.14 -14.26 -5.81
N ARG A 203 -10.60 -14.42 -4.55
CA ARG A 203 -10.03 -15.31 -3.53
C ARG A 203 -8.57 -15.03 -3.24
N HIS A 204 -8.18 -13.77 -3.23
CA HIS A 204 -6.79 -13.39 -3.06
C HIS A 204 -6.27 -13.62 -1.63
N PHE A 205 -7.15 -13.65 -0.62
CA PHE A 205 -6.76 -13.83 0.79
C PHE A 205 -6.38 -15.28 1.08
N SER A 206 -7.20 -16.24 0.65
CA SER A 206 -6.87 -17.67 0.74
C SER A 206 -5.67 -18.02 -0.13
N LYS A 207 -5.63 -17.58 -1.40
CA LYS A 207 -4.51 -17.83 -2.31
C LYS A 207 -3.18 -17.27 -1.79
N THR A 208 -3.20 -16.11 -1.16
CA THR A 208 -2.02 -15.51 -0.51
C THR A 208 -1.50 -16.44 0.58
N ASN A 209 -2.38 -16.87 1.49
CA ASN A 209 -1.98 -17.73 2.59
C ASN A 209 -1.52 -19.11 2.11
N ASP A 210 -2.19 -19.70 1.13
CA ASP A 210 -1.77 -20.98 0.52
C ASP A 210 -0.36 -20.88 -0.08
N TYR A 211 -0.07 -19.77 -0.77
CA TYR A 211 1.27 -19.53 -1.34
C TYR A 211 2.32 -19.33 -0.25
N LEU A 212 2.05 -18.48 0.74
CA LEU A 212 3.00 -18.24 1.85
C LEU A 212 3.34 -19.52 2.59
N VAL A 213 2.35 -20.36 2.91
CA VAL A 213 2.57 -21.65 3.57
C VAL A 213 3.42 -22.59 2.70
N LYS A 214 3.18 -22.64 1.39
CA LYS A 214 4.02 -23.42 0.44
C LYS A 214 5.47 -22.91 0.40
N GLN A 215 5.69 -21.63 0.68
CA GLN A 215 7.03 -21.03 0.78
C GLN A 215 7.65 -21.15 2.19
N GLY A 216 7.02 -21.89 3.09
CA GLY A 216 7.49 -22.04 4.48
C GLY A 216 7.35 -20.78 5.33
N LYS A 217 6.50 -19.85 4.90
CA LYS A 217 6.23 -18.58 5.60
C LYS A 217 4.92 -18.67 6.39
N PRO A 218 4.79 -17.93 7.50
CA PRO A 218 3.54 -17.85 8.23
C PRO A 218 2.42 -17.24 7.36
N PRO A 219 1.18 -17.77 7.45
CA PRO A 219 0.04 -17.14 6.82
C PRO A 219 -0.30 -15.81 7.50
N ILE A 220 -0.96 -14.91 6.77
CA ILE A 220 -1.47 -13.65 7.32
C ILE A 220 -2.79 -13.92 8.06
N ASP A 221 -2.89 -13.45 9.30
CA ASP A 221 -4.17 -13.34 10.00
C ASP A 221 -4.90 -12.06 9.52
N TRP A 222 -5.80 -12.27 8.57
CA TRP A 222 -6.58 -11.18 7.98
C TRP A 222 -7.64 -10.58 8.92
N LYS A 223 -7.94 -11.27 10.04
CA LYS A 223 -8.95 -10.80 11.00
C LYS A 223 -8.51 -9.50 11.68
N LEU A 224 -9.35 -8.48 11.61
CA LEU A 224 -9.20 -7.27 12.39
C LEU A 224 -10.02 -7.40 13.67
N LEU A 225 -9.43 -6.99 14.77
CA LEU A 225 -10.13 -6.88 16.06
C LEU A 225 -10.41 -5.40 16.29
N THR A 226 -11.60 -5.07 16.77
CA THR A 226 -11.87 -3.75 17.36
C THR A 226 -11.03 -3.59 18.61
N PRO A 227 -10.42 -2.42 18.85
CA PRO A 227 -9.71 -2.17 20.10
C PRO A 227 -10.65 -2.23 21.29
#